data_e88d506cd2b1a9c16280a6c25dbbeb9a
#
_entry.id   e88d506cd2b1a9c16280a6c25dbbeb9a
#
_cell.length_a   1.000
_cell.length_b   1.000
_cell.length_c   1.000
_cell.angle_alpha   90.00
_cell.angle_beta   90.00
_cell.angle_gamma   90.00
#
_symmetry.space_group_name_H-M   'P 1'
#
loop_
_entity.id
_entity.type
_entity.pdbx_description
1 polymer ?
#
loop_
_entity_poly.entity_id
_entity_poly.type
_entity_poly.pdbx_seq_one_letter_code
_entity_poly.pdbx_strand_id
1 'polypeptide(L)'
;MLNYLILIVLLLYLPSKTMENLKLHITISPDLYTKNPESSVLGQKIVSKSIEMIDALGFEDFTFKKLGTEIGSNESSVYRYFESKHALLVYLINWYWSWIEYKLVFATLNVPSAHDRLTQAILILTAEVTEDNAFSYINEVLLNKIIISESSKAYHTKAIDSENKKGYYKTYKRVVQRVSVLVTEINSSYEFPHMLISTVIEGAHHQRYFSKHLPSLTDFEEGKNNIVRFYTDLVFNTLSEK
;
A
#
# COMPACT_ATOMS: atom_id res chain seq x y z
N MET A 1 5.13 -22.00 10.14
CA MET A 1 6.54 -21.58 10.25
C MET A 1 7.49 -22.41 9.39
N LEU A 2 7.39 -23.74 9.37
CA LEU A 2 8.32 -24.61 8.62
C LEU A 2 8.29 -24.42 7.09
N ASN A 3 7.11 -24.16 6.49
CA ASN A 3 6.96 -23.97 5.05
C ASN A 3 7.55 -22.64 4.52
N TYR A 4 7.61 -21.59 5.36
CA TYR A 4 8.25 -20.33 4.98
C TYR A 4 9.77 -20.40 5.01
N LEU A 5 10.34 -21.16 5.95
CA LEU A 5 11.79 -21.38 6.03
C LEU A 5 12.32 -22.17 4.83
N ILE A 6 11.56 -23.16 4.36
CA ILE A 6 11.92 -23.98 3.19
C ILE A 6 11.89 -23.13 1.91
N LEU A 7 10.94 -22.21 1.77
CA LEU A 7 10.86 -21.32 0.61
C LEU A 7 12.03 -20.32 0.56
N ILE A 8 12.46 -19.80 1.73
CA ILE A 8 13.59 -18.89 1.85
C ILE A 8 14.92 -19.60 1.57
N VAL A 9 15.10 -20.82 2.06
CA VAL A 9 16.31 -21.63 1.79
C VAL A 9 16.41 -22.00 0.31
N LEU A 10 15.30 -22.33 -0.34
CA LEU A 10 15.25 -22.60 -1.79
C LEU A 10 15.61 -21.35 -2.62
N LEU A 11 15.21 -20.15 -2.20
CA LEU A 11 15.55 -18.88 -2.87
C LEU A 11 17.06 -18.55 -2.81
N LEU A 12 17.75 -18.94 -1.74
CA LEU A 12 19.19 -18.69 -1.56
C LEU A 12 20.10 -19.66 -2.35
N TYR A 13 19.55 -20.80 -2.84
CA TYR A 13 20.31 -21.82 -3.59
C TYR A 13 19.96 -21.89 -5.08
N LEU A 14 19.07 -21.02 -5.59
CA LEU A 14 18.76 -20.99 -7.02
C LEU A 14 19.87 -20.28 -7.81
N PRO A 15 20.43 -20.89 -8.87
CA PRO A 15 21.37 -20.21 -9.74
C PRO A 15 20.70 -19.01 -10.42
N SER A 16 21.48 -17.93 -10.61
CA SER A 16 21.00 -16.61 -11.10
C SER A 16 20.10 -16.65 -12.35
N LYS A 17 20.21 -17.68 -13.18
CA LYS A 17 19.33 -17.90 -14.35
C LYS A 17 17.89 -18.27 -14.03
N THR A 18 17.59 -18.75 -12.81
CA THR A 18 16.23 -19.13 -12.38
C THR A 18 15.44 -17.97 -11.79
N MET A 19 16.10 -16.85 -11.45
CA MET A 19 15.46 -15.66 -10.90
C MET A 19 14.75 -14.80 -11.95
N GLU A 20 15.12 -14.91 -13.22
CA GLU A 20 14.53 -14.14 -14.33
C GLU A 20 13.02 -14.40 -14.57
N ASN A 21 12.45 -15.45 -13.97
CA ASN A 21 11.04 -15.84 -14.12
C ASN A 21 10.24 -15.82 -12.80
N LEU A 22 10.76 -15.24 -11.73
CA LEU A 22 10.01 -15.10 -10.48
C LEU A 22 8.97 -13.98 -10.64
N LYS A 23 7.79 -14.32 -11.12
CA LYS A 23 6.65 -13.40 -11.10
C LYS A 23 6.14 -13.28 -9.67
N LEU A 24 6.39 -12.14 -9.05
CA LEU A 24 5.79 -11.78 -7.78
C LEU A 24 4.28 -11.64 -7.99
N HIS A 25 3.50 -12.28 -7.13
CA HIS A 25 2.05 -12.26 -7.20
C HIS A 25 1.48 -11.74 -5.88
N ILE A 26 0.78 -10.62 -5.95
CA ILE A 26 0.06 -10.05 -4.80
C ILE A 26 -1.31 -10.69 -4.75
N THR A 27 -1.59 -11.47 -3.70
CA THR A 27 -2.89 -12.12 -3.52
C THR A 27 -3.84 -11.20 -2.74
N ILE A 28 -4.93 -10.79 -3.38
CA ILE A 28 -6.01 -10.02 -2.78
C ILE A 28 -7.15 -10.97 -2.36
N SER A 29 -7.82 -10.64 -1.23
CA SER A 29 -8.97 -11.44 -0.75
C SER A 29 -10.03 -11.59 -1.83
N PRO A 30 -10.53 -12.82 -2.10
CA PRO A 30 -11.58 -13.05 -3.08
C PRO A 30 -12.92 -12.38 -2.75
N ASP A 31 -13.11 -11.93 -1.50
CA ASP A 31 -14.31 -11.20 -1.08
C ASP A 31 -14.38 -9.76 -1.64
N LEU A 32 -13.30 -9.26 -2.24
CA LEU A 32 -13.19 -7.90 -2.77
C LEU A 32 -13.52 -7.79 -4.27
N TYR A 33 -13.82 -8.90 -4.93
CA TYR A 33 -14.17 -8.91 -6.33
C TYR A 33 -15.13 -10.06 -6.66
N THR A 34 -15.96 -9.88 -7.68
CA THR A 34 -16.86 -10.93 -8.16
C THR A 34 -16.13 -11.95 -9.05
N LYS A 35 -15.18 -11.45 -9.86
CA LYS A 35 -14.28 -12.24 -10.69
C LYS A 35 -12.86 -11.72 -10.49
N ASN A 36 -11.90 -12.64 -10.31
CA ASN A 36 -10.50 -12.25 -10.12
C ASN A 36 -9.99 -11.43 -11.33
N PRO A 37 -9.65 -10.13 -11.15
CA PRO A 37 -9.19 -9.30 -12.25
C PRO A 37 -7.83 -9.73 -12.80
N GLU A 38 -6.99 -10.38 -12.00
CA GLU A 38 -5.69 -10.87 -12.45
C GLU A 38 -5.79 -12.08 -13.37
N SER A 39 -6.94 -12.77 -13.37
CA SER A 39 -7.15 -13.99 -14.16
C SER A 39 -7.35 -13.74 -15.67
N SER A 40 -7.38 -12.51 -16.13
CA SER A 40 -7.64 -12.19 -17.55
C SER A 40 -7.08 -10.84 -17.97
N VAL A 41 -6.73 -10.72 -19.26
CA VAL A 41 -6.27 -9.46 -19.87
C VAL A 41 -7.29 -8.33 -19.67
N LEU A 42 -8.60 -8.61 -19.78
CA LEU A 42 -9.64 -7.59 -19.55
C LEU A 42 -9.65 -7.14 -18.09
N GLY A 43 -9.52 -8.05 -17.13
CA GLY A 43 -9.48 -7.70 -15.72
C GLY A 43 -8.27 -6.84 -15.36
N GLN A 44 -7.08 -7.20 -15.85
CA GLN A 44 -5.87 -6.39 -15.70
C GLN A 44 -6.03 -5.00 -16.34
N LYS A 45 -6.64 -4.92 -17.53
CA LYS A 45 -6.93 -3.64 -18.20
C LYS A 45 -7.94 -2.79 -17.40
N ILE A 46 -8.96 -3.40 -16.79
CA ILE A 46 -9.90 -2.71 -15.91
C ILE A 46 -9.13 -2.08 -14.74
N VAL A 47 -8.27 -2.82 -14.04
CA VAL A 47 -7.52 -2.31 -12.89
C VAL A 47 -6.56 -1.21 -13.32
N SER A 48 -5.73 -1.44 -14.33
CA SER A 48 -4.76 -0.46 -14.85
C SER A 48 -5.44 0.86 -15.25
N LYS A 49 -6.48 0.79 -16.07
CA LYS A 49 -7.19 1.99 -16.54
C LYS A 49 -8.00 2.67 -15.45
N SER A 50 -8.48 1.94 -14.45
CA SER A 50 -9.11 2.56 -13.27
C SER A 50 -8.13 3.43 -12.51
N ILE A 51 -6.88 2.98 -12.32
CA ILE A 51 -5.83 3.77 -11.65
C ILE A 51 -5.57 5.07 -12.43
N GLU A 52 -5.34 4.98 -13.74
CA GLU A 52 -5.10 6.15 -14.59
C GLU A 52 -6.29 7.14 -14.54
N MET A 53 -7.51 6.63 -14.64
CA MET A 53 -8.71 7.48 -14.67
C MET A 53 -9.04 8.10 -13.31
N ILE A 54 -8.83 7.38 -12.22
CA ILE A 54 -9.07 7.94 -10.87
C ILE A 54 -8.03 9.01 -10.56
N ASP A 55 -6.76 8.81 -10.92
CA ASP A 55 -5.72 9.85 -10.76
C ASP A 55 -6.07 11.11 -11.58
N ALA A 56 -6.55 10.94 -12.81
CA ALA A 56 -6.84 12.06 -13.71
C ALA A 56 -8.16 12.80 -13.40
N LEU A 57 -9.20 12.10 -12.99
CA LEU A 57 -10.57 12.64 -12.85
C LEU A 57 -10.98 12.85 -11.37
N GLY A 58 -10.31 12.20 -10.43
CA GLY A 58 -10.78 11.99 -9.06
C GLY A 58 -11.82 10.86 -8.97
N PHE A 59 -11.96 10.30 -7.78
CA PHE A 59 -12.86 9.17 -7.53
C PHE A 59 -14.34 9.53 -7.72
N GLU A 60 -14.75 10.78 -7.45
CA GLU A 60 -16.15 11.20 -7.59
C GLU A 60 -16.60 11.15 -9.06
N ASP A 61 -15.79 11.68 -9.96
CA ASP A 61 -16.12 11.76 -11.39
C ASP A 61 -15.81 10.48 -12.17
N PHE A 62 -15.10 9.54 -11.55
CA PHE A 62 -14.87 8.21 -12.08
C PHE A 62 -16.16 7.38 -12.08
N THR A 63 -16.49 6.75 -13.21
CA THR A 63 -17.65 5.83 -13.35
C THR A 63 -17.27 4.60 -14.18
N PHE A 64 -17.96 3.48 -13.94
CA PHE A 64 -17.78 2.26 -14.74
C PHE A 64 -18.20 2.44 -16.21
N LYS A 65 -19.13 3.36 -16.48
CA LYS A 65 -19.51 3.73 -17.85
C LYS A 65 -18.34 4.38 -18.59
N LYS A 66 -17.70 5.39 -17.98
CA LYS A 66 -16.51 6.04 -18.54
C LYS A 66 -15.37 5.03 -18.74
N LEU A 67 -15.12 4.19 -17.73
CA LEU A 67 -14.11 3.15 -17.80
C LEU A 67 -14.40 2.15 -18.92
N GLY A 68 -15.64 1.68 -19.05
CA GLY A 68 -16.04 0.78 -20.12
C GLY A 68 -15.72 1.34 -21.51
N THR A 69 -16.07 2.61 -21.74
CA THR A 69 -15.73 3.32 -22.99
C THR A 69 -14.23 3.36 -23.24
N GLU A 70 -13.44 3.75 -22.23
CA GLU A 70 -11.97 3.88 -22.31
C GLU A 70 -11.28 2.55 -22.65
N ILE A 71 -11.76 1.45 -22.09
CA ILE A 71 -11.16 0.13 -22.36
C ILE A 71 -11.70 -0.55 -23.62
N GLY A 72 -12.60 0.10 -24.37
CA GLY A 72 -13.25 -0.48 -25.55
C GLY A 72 -14.22 -1.61 -25.21
N SER A 73 -14.91 -1.50 -24.07
CA SER A 73 -15.89 -2.47 -23.59
C SER A 73 -17.16 -1.76 -23.11
N ASN A 74 -18.07 -2.49 -22.48
CA ASN A 74 -19.27 -1.92 -21.87
C ASN A 74 -19.19 -1.94 -20.34
N GLU A 75 -20.03 -1.13 -19.70
CA GLU A 75 -20.12 -1.02 -18.25
C GLU A 75 -20.43 -2.37 -17.57
N SER A 76 -21.29 -3.19 -18.17
CA SER A 76 -21.64 -4.51 -17.63
C SER A 76 -20.45 -5.48 -17.60
N SER A 77 -19.45 -5.29 -18.46
CA SER A 77 -18.21 -6.04 -18.40
C SER A 77 -17.39 -5.71 -17.15
N VAL A 78 -17.40 -4.45 -16.70
CA VAL A 78 -16.74 -4.02 -15.47
C VAL A 78 -17.46 -4.57 -14.24
N TYR A 79 -18.80 -4.52 -14.21
CA TYR A 79 -19.61 -5.09 -13.11
C TYR A 79 -19.41 -6.58 -12.90
N ARG A 80 -18.94 -7.32 -13.90
CA ARG A 80 -18.56 -8.74 -13.68
C ARG A 80 -17.32 -8.94 -12.82
N TYR A 81 -16.51 -7.89 -12.61
CA TYR A 81 -15.31 -7.94 -11.76
C TYR A 81 -15.55 -7.27 -10.41
N PHE A 82 -16.25 -6.15 -10.40
CA PHE A 82 -16.48 -5.34 -9.19
C PHE A 82 -17.94 -4.91 -9.12
N GLU A 83 -18.61 -5.19 -7.99
CA GLU A 83 -20.02 -4.82 -7.78
C GLU A 83 -20.27 -3.30 -7.74
N SER A 84 -19.26 -2.51 -7.44
CA SER A 84 -19.34 -1.05 -7.36
C SER A 84 -17.97 -0.38 -7.50
N LYS A 85 -17.97 0.94 -7.79
CA LYS A 85 -16.71 1.71 -7.77
C LYS A 85 -16.05 1.74 -6.38
N HIS A 86 -16.86 1.63 -5.30
CA HIS A 86 -16.34 1.49 -3.95
C HIS A 86 -15.59 0.16 -3.76
N ALA A 87 -16.15 -0.97 -4.21
CA ALA A 87 -15.47 -2.26 -4.16
C ALA A 87 -14.15 -2.25 -4.94
N LEU A 88 -14.12 -1.59 -6.09
CA LEU A 88 -12.88 -1.36 -6.85
C LEU A 88 -11.88 -0.52 -6.05
N LEU A 89 -12.29 0.58 -5.41
CA LEU A 89 -11.39 1.40 -4.60
C LEU A 89 -10.81 0.59 -3.43
N VAL A 90 -11.65 -0.17 -2.72
CA VAL A 90 -11.19 -1.06 -1.63
C VAL A 90 -10.21 -2.12 -2.15
N TYR A 91 -10.43 -2.68 -3.35
CA TYR A 91 -9.49 -3.59 -4.01
C TYR A 91 -8.13 -2.91 -4.26
N LEU A 92 -8.11 -1.68 -4.82
CA LEU A 92 -6.90 -0.91 -5.09
C LEU A 92 -6.13 -0.60 -3.79
N ILE A 93 -6.83 -0.22 -2.72
CA ILE A 93 -6.26 0.01 -1.39
C ILE A 93 -5.60 -1.28 -0.85
N ASN A 94 -6.27 -2.43 -0.98
CA ASN A 94 -5.70 -3.70 -0.54
C ASN A 94 -4.50 -4.11 -1.37
N TRP A 95 -4.52 -3.86 -2.67
CA TRP A 95 -3.38 -4.11 -3.54
C TRP A 95 -2.17 -3.28 -3.09
N TYR A 96 -2.35 -1.98 -2.87
CA TYR A 96 -1.31 -1.07 -2.40
C TYR A 96 -0.70 -1.54 -1.07
N TRP A 97 -1.54 -1.83 -0.07
CA TRP A 97 -1.05 -2.26 1.24
C TRP A 97 -0.38 -3.65 1.19
N SER A 98 -0.81 -4.53 0.29
CA SER A 98 -0.14 -5.82 0.07
C SER A 98 1.25 -5.63 -0.55
N TRP A 99 1.39 -4.70 -1.47
CA TRP A 99 2.66 -4.31 -2.06
C TRP A 99 3.58 -3.66 -1.02
N ILE A 100 3.08 -2.75 -0.19
CA ILE A 100 3.84 -2.18 0.94
C ILE A 100 4.28 -3.27 1.94
N GLU A 101 3.38 -4.21 2.29
CA GLU A 101 3.72 -5.32 3.17
C GLU A 101 4.85 -6.18 2.57
N TYR A 102 4.79 -6.46 1.28
CA TYR A 102 5.85 -7.14 0.55
C TYR A 102 7.19 -6.40 0.67
N LYS A 103 7.22 -5.09 0.38
CA LYS A 103 8.44 -4.27 0.52
C LYS A 103 9.00 -4.30 1.94
N LEU A 104 8.14 -4.17 2.95
CA LEU A 104 8.53 -4.24 4.36
C LEU A 104 9.18 -5.59 4.71
N VAL A 105 8.58 -6.70 4.28
CA VAL A 105 9.12 -8.04 4.54
C VAL A 105 10.53 -8.18 3.93
N PHE A 106 10.70 -7.79 2.67
CA PHE A 106 11.99 -7.92 2.00
C PHE A 106 13.06 -7.00 2.58
N ALA A 107 12.73 -5.76 2.88
CA ALA A 107 13.69 -4.79 3.41
C ALA A 107 14.12 -5.08 4.87
N THR A 108 13.29 -5.79 5.63
CA THR A 108 13.61 -6.14 7.03
C THR A 108 14.10 -7.57 7.21
N LEU A 109 14.04 -8.38 6.14
CA LEU A 109 14.52 -9.76 6.16
C LEU A 109 16.06 -9.79 6.36
N ASN A 110 16.52 -10.62 7.29
CA ASN A 110 17.95 -10.80 7.60
C ASN A 110 18.67 -9.53 8.08
N VAL A 111 17.94 -8.49 8.52
CA VAL A 111 18.53 -7.32 9.19
C VAL A 111 18.51 -7.58 10.71
N PRO A 112 19.67 -7.75 11.37
CA PRO A 112 19.71 -8.17 12.78
C PRO A 112 19.20 -7.09 13.74
N SER A 113 19.55 -5.82 13.48
CA SER A 113 19.24 -4.68 14.34
C SER A 113 17.76 -4.28 14.25
N ALA A 114 17.06 -4.24 15.39
CA ALA A 114 15.68 -3.73 15.45
C ALA A 114 15.62 -2.25 15.04
N HIS A 115 16.62 -1.46 15.42
CA HIS A 115 16.74 -0.06 15.03
C HIS A 115 16.80 0.09 13.49
N ASP A 116 17.66 -0.71 12.82
CA ASP A 116 17.80 -0.64 11.36
C ASP A 116 16.53 -1.13 10.66
N ARG A 117 15.88 -2.21 11.18
CA ARG A 117 14.60 -2.66 10.66
C ARG A 117 13.53 -1.60 10.76
N LEU A 118 13.41 -0.90 11.89
CA LEU A 118 12.45 0.19 12.06
C LEU A 118 12.78 1.37 11.15
N THR A 119 14.06 1.74 11.00
CA THR A 119 14.49 2.78 10.06
C THR A 119 14.08 2.46 8.62
N GLN A 120 14.32 1.21 8.16
CA GLN A 120 13.88 0.77 6.84
C GLN A 120 12.35 0.77 6.70
N ALA A 121 11.63 0.37 7.74
CA ALA A 121 10.17 0.39 7.73
C ALA A 121 9.62 1.82 7.62
N ILE A 122 10.16 2.77 8.39
CA ILE A 122 9.77 4.18 8.30
C ILE A 122 10.06 4.73 6.90
N LEU A 123 11.23 4.42 6.34
CA LEU A 123 11.59 4.82 4.97
C LEU A 123 10.55 4.33 3.96
N ILE A 124 10.15 3.05 4.01
CA ILE A 124 9.16 2.48 3.09
C ILE A 124 7.79 3.14 3.24
N LEU A 125 7.39 3.46 4.48
CA LEU A 125 6.08 4.05 4.76
C LEU A 125 6.00 5.54 4.43
N THR A 126 7.14 6.26 4.37
CA THR A 126 7.16 7.73 4.28
C THR A 126 7.87 8.27 3.04
N ALA A 127 8.69 7.46 2.36
CA ALA A 127 9.38 7.88 1.15
C ALA A 127 8.43 8.09 -0.04
N GLU A 128 8.90 8.81 -1.02
CA GLU A 128 8.21 8.91 -2.31
C GLU A 128 8.22 7.55 -3.02
N VAL A 129 7.06 7.19 -3.56
CA VAL A 129 6.92 5.95 -4.31
C VAL A 129 7.54 6.11 -5.69
N THR A 130 8.36 5.14 -6.07
CA THR A 130 8.91 4.98 -7.42
C THR A 130 8.31 3.76 -8.09
N GLU A 131 8.29 3.71 -9.41
CA GLU A 131 7.79 2.56 -10.16
C GLU A 131 8.57 1.28 -9.79
N ASP A 132 7.81 0.21 -9.61
CA ASP A 132 8.29 -1.13 -9.36
C ASP A 132 7.98 -2.00 -10.58
N ASN A 133 8.97 -2.23 -11.44
CA ASN A 133 8.80 -2.98 -12.69
C ASN A 133 8.42 -4.46 -12.50
N ALA A 134 8.26 -4.93 -11.26
CA ALA A 134 7.80 -6.29 -10.96
C ALA A 134 6.32 -6.52 -11.30
N PHE A 135 5.52 -5.46 -11.43
CA PHE A 135 4.06 -5.52 -11.66
C PHE A 135 3.66 -4.74 -12.91
N SER A 136 3.72 -5.39 -14.05
CA SER A 136 3.63 -4.77 -15.38
C SER A 136 2.31 -4.06 -15.73
N TYR A 137 1.22 -4.29 -14.98
CA TYR A 137 -0.09 -3.68 -15.25
C TYR A 137 -0.54 -2.69 -14.16
N ILE A 138 0.27 -2.46 -13.14
CA ILE A 138 0.01 -1.49 -12.08
C ILE A 138 1.06 -0.38 -12.16
N ASN A 139 0.61 0.87 -12.14
CA ASN A 139 1.48 2.01 -11.90
C ASN A 139 1.38 2.38 -10.42
N GLU A 140 2.39 2.00 -9.64
CA GLU A 140 2.41 2.19 -8.19
C GLU A 140 2.50 3.67 -7.80
N VAL A 141 3.09 4.51 -8.67
CA VAL A 141 3.18 5.96 -8.45
C VAL A 141 1.78 6.59 -8.52
N LEU A 142 1.00 6.27 -9.56
CA LEU A 142 -0.39 6.74 -9.67
C LEU A 142 -1.27 6.14 -8.56
N LEU A 143 -1.09 4.86 -8.27
CA LEU A 143 -1.83 4.20 -7.19
C LEU A 143 -1.54 4.86 -5.84
N ASN A 144 -0.29 5.21 -5.53
CA ASN A 144 0.05 5.93 -4.30
C ASN A 144 -0.64 7.29 -4.22
N LYS A 145 -0.73 8.04 -5.33
CA LYS A 145 -1.48 9.31 -5.35
C LYS A 145 -2.95 9.10 -5.00
N ILE A 146 -3.58 8.04 -5.53
CA ILE A 146 -4.96 7.66 -5.20
C ILE A 146 -5.09 7.32 -3.71
N ILE A 147 -4.14 6.57 -3.14
CA ILE A 147 -4.15 6.26 -1.71
C ILE A 147 -4.10 7.54 -0.87
N ILE A 148 -3.25 8.48 -1.23
CA ILE A 148 -3.11 9.76 -0.52
C ILE A 148 -4.39 10.60 -0.60
N SER A 149 -5.03 10.67 -1.77
CA SER A 149 -6.17 11.57 -2.01
C SER A 149 -7.56 10.96 -1.74
N GLU A 150 -7.70 9.64 -1.94
CA GLU A 150 -9.02 9.01 -2.05
C GLU A 150 -9.29 7.93 -0.99
N SER A 151 -8.27 7.44 -0.27
CA SER A 151 -8.45 6.31 0.67
C SER A 151 -9.44 6.63 1.80
N SER A 152 -9.53 7.88 2.24
CA SER A 152 -10.50 8.32 3.24
C SER A 152 -11.96 8.03 2.82
N LYS A 153 -12.27 8.03 1.53
CA LYS A 153 -13.60 7.69 1.00
C LYS A 153 -13.97 6.21 1.16
N ALA A 154 -12.97 5.35 1.35
CA ALA A 154 -13.21 3.95 1.70
C ALA A 154 -13.37 3.76 3.22
N TYR A 155 -12.63 4.54 4.03
CA TYR A 155 -12.64 4.38 5.49
C TYR A 155 -13.80 5.12 6.17
N HIS A 156 -14.23 6.27 5.64
CA HIS A 156 -15.28 7.10 6.24
C HIS A 156 -16.66 6.83 5.65
N THR A 157 -17.06 5.56 5.61
CA THR A 157 -18.37 5.12 5.11
C THR A 157 -19.23 4.52 6.21
N LYS A 158 -20.55 4.49 6.00
CA LYS A 158 -21.47 3.77 6.91
C LYS A 158 -21.27 2.25 6.87
N ALA A 159 -20.61 1.73 5.83
CA ALA A 159 -20.35 0.31 5.66
C ALA A 159 -19.08 -0.18 6.38
N ILE A 160 -18.24 0.73 6.89
CA ILE A 160 -16.90 0.44 7.44
C ILE A 160 -16.90 -0.72 8.45
N ASP A 161 -17.84 -0.76 9.39
CA ASP A 161 -17.88 -1.81 10.42
C ASP A 161 -18.18 -3.18 9.83
N SER A 162 -19.09 -3.26 8.86
CA SER A 162 -19.43 -4.50 8.17
C SER A 162 -18.30 -4.99 7.29
N GLU A 163 -17.65 -4.11 6.56
CA GLU A 163 -16.49 -4.40 5.72
C GLU A 163 -15.28 -4.81 6.55
N ASN A 164 -15.09 -4.15 7.69
CA ASN A 164 -14.05 -4.52 8.64
C ASN A 164 -14.27 -5.94 9.21
N LYS A 165 -15.52 -6.32 9.53
CA LYS A 165 -15.87 -7.69 9.96
C LYS A 165 -15.60 -8.72 8.86
N LYS A 166 -15.84 -8.37 7.59
CA LYS A 166 -15.49 -9.19 6.42
C LYS A 166 -13.97 -9.27 6.16
N GLY A 167 -13.19 -8.41 6.82
CA GLY A 167 -11.73 -8.43 6.72
C GLY A 167 -11.15 -7.60 5.58
N TYR A 168 -11.90 -6.68 5.01
CA TYR A 168 -11.47 -5.83 3.89
C TYR A 168 -10.23 -4.97 4.22
N TYR A 169 -10.00 -4.66 5.48
CA TYR A 169 -8.87 -3.84 5.94
C TYR A 169 -7.76 -4.64 6.65
N LYS A 170 -7.77 -5.97 6.53
CA LYS A 170 -6.77 -6.85 7.20
C LYS A 170 -5.34 -6.53 6.80
N THR A 171 -5.10 -6.25 5.53
CA THR A 171 -3.74 -6.00 5.01
C THR A 171 -3.15 -4.72 5.59
N TYR A 172 -3.91 -3.62 5.60
CA TYR A 172 -3.46 -2.38 6.23
C TYR A 172 -3.16 -2.58 7.73
N LYS A 173 -4.04 -3.28 8.44
CA LYS A 173 -3.82 -3.62 9.86
C LYS A 173 -2.55 -4.45 10.07
N ARG A 174 -2.25 -5.40 9.16
CA ARG A 174 -1.00 -6.19 9.25
C ARG A 174 0.23 -5.33 9.04
N VAL A 175 0.19 -4.38 8.11
CA VAL A 175 1.29 -3.41 7.90
C VAL A 175 1.54 -2.63 9.20
N VAL A 176 0.50 -2.03 9.79
CA VAL A 176 0.62 -1.31 11.07
C VAL A 176 1.15 -2.23 12.16
N GLN A 177 0.56 -3.42 12.35
CA GLN A 177 0.99 -4.40 13.35
C GLN A 177 2.45 -4.80 13.18
N ARG A 178 2.89 -5.08 11.96
CA ARG A 178 4.26 -5.49 11.66
C ARG A 178 5.29 -4.45 12.11
N VAL A 179 5.02 -3.18 11.83
CA VAL A 179 5.94 -2.10 12.22
C VAL A 179 5.81 -1.76 13.70
N SER A 180 4.60 -1.89 14.28
CA SER A 180 4.38 -1.74 15.72
C SER A 180 5.17 -2.75 16.56
N VAL A 181 5.36 -3.98 16.05
CA VAL A 181 6.24 -4.97 16.70
C VAL A 181 7.69 -4.48 16.76
N LEU A 182 8.20 -3.86 15.70
CA LEU A 182 9.56 -3.29 15.70
C LEU A 182 9.71 -2.16 16.72
N VAL A 183 8.66 -1.35 16.91
CA VAL A 183 8.62 -0.32 17.98
C VAL A 183 8.77 -0.96 19.36
N THR A 184 8.01 -2.01 19.65
CA THR A 184 8.06 -2.71 20.94
C THR A 184 9.36 -3.51 21.15
N GLU A 185 10.04 -3.93 20.08
CA GLU A 185 11.38 -4.52 20.19
C GLU A 185 12.45 -3.51 20.63
N ILE A 186 12.28 -2.22 20.30
CA ILE A 186 13.18 -1.14 20.68
C ILE A 186 12.86 -0.62 22.09
N ASN A 187 11.59 -0.37 22.37
CA ASN A 187 11.12 0.08 23.68
C ASN A 187 9.86 -0.71 24.06
N SER A 188 10.05 -1.74 24.89
CA SER A 188 8.96 -2.63 25.34
C SER A 188 7.98 -1.96 26.31
N SER A 189 8.35 -0.80 26.89
CA SER A 189 7.49 -0.03 27.79
C SER A 189 6.64 1.01 27.05
N TYR A 190 6.84 1.21 25.76
CA TYR A 190 6.08 2.19 25.00
C TYR A 190 4.61 1.73 24.79
N GLU A 191 3.67 2.51 25.31
CA GLU A 191 2.27 2.09 25.40
C GLU A 191 1.46 2.23 24.11
N PHE A 192 1.91 3.02 23.11
CA PHE A 192 1.09 3.43 21.96
C PHE A 192 1.69 3.07 20.58
N PRO A 193 2.23 1.86 20.36
CA PRO A 193 2.95 1.52 19.13
C PRO A 193 2.05 1.60 17.88
N HIS A 194 0.79 1.18 17.98
CA HIS A 194 -0.15 1.24 16.83
C HIS A 194 -0.56 2.68 16.50
N MET A 195 -0.79 3.52 17.52
CA MET A 195 -1.11 4.93 17.32
C MET A 195 0.07 5.67 16.68
N LEU A 196 1.29 5.39 17.12
CA LEU A 196 2.50 5.98 16.55
C LEU A 196 2.61 5.63 15.05
N ILE A 197 2.53 4.35 14.70
CA ILE A 197 2.73 3.93 13.31
C ILE A 197 1.59 4.37 12.39
N SER A 198 0.33 4.29 12.82
CA SER A 198 -0.78 4.80 12.01
C SER A 198 -0.69 6.32 11.82
N THR A 199 -0.25 7.07 12.83
CA THR A 199 -0.01 8.51 12.73
C THR A 199 1.13 8.82 11.75
N VAL A 200 2.20 8.06 11.77
CA VAL A 200 3.32 8.19 10.80
C VAL A 200 2.82 8.00 9.36
N ILE A 201 2.03 6.96 9.11
CA ILE A 201 1.48 6.65 7.77
C ILE A 201 0.58 7.79 7.28
N GLU A 202 -0.46 8.09 8.05
CA GLU A 202 -1.46 9.11 7.66
C GLU A 202 -0.82 10.50 7.59
N GLY A 203 0.07 10.82 8.53
CA GLY A 203 0.78 12.08 8.52
C GLY A 203 1.71 12.22 7.32
N ALA A 204 2.45 11.19 6.93
CA ALA A 204 3.30 11.22 5.73
C ALA A 204 2.47 11.43 4.45
N HIS A 205 1.30 10.76 4.34
CA HIS A 205 0.36 10.98 3.25
C HIS A 205 -0.13 12.43 3.19
N HIS A 206 -0.51 13.02 4.33
CA HIS A 206 -0.92 14.43 4.39
C HIS A 206 0.23 15.37 4.02
N GLN A 207 1.46 15.15 4.49
CA GLN A 207 2.61 15.99 4.12
C GLN A 207 2.87 15.96 2.61
N ARG A 208 2.72 14.80 1.96
CA ARG A 208 2.83 14.68 0.50
C ARG A 208 1.69 15.37 -0.24
N TYR A 209 0.48 15.32 0.28
CA TYR A 209 -0.65 16.08 -0.26
C TYR A 209 -0.42 17.58 -0.12
N PHE A 210 -0.01 18.04 1.07
CA PHE A 210 0.25 19.45 1.34
C PHE A 210 1.37 20.01 0.47
N SER A 211 2.42 19.25 0.22
CA SER A 211 3.53 19.72 -0.63
C SER A 211 3.06 20.16 -2.03
N LYS A 212 1.98 19.59 -2.53
CA LYS A 212 1.42 19.89 -3.86
C LYS A 212 0.28 20.92 -3.81
N HIS A 213 -0.55 20.88 -2.78
CA HIS A 213 -1.82 21.60 -2.76
C HIS A 213 -1.90 22.70 -1.71
N LEU A 214 -1.19 22.56 -0.60
CA LEU A 214 -1.20 23.48 0.55
C LEU A 214 0.21 23.68 1.11
N PRO A 215 1.17 24.19 0.31
CA PRO A 215 2.59 24.17 0.64
C PRO A 215 2.96 24.93 1.93
N SER A 216 2.13 25.84 2.40
CA SER A 216 2.33 26.52 3.69
C SER A 216 2.11 25.65 4.93
N LEU A 217 1.60 24.43 4.76
CA LEU A 217 1.38 23.46 5.84
C LEU A 217 2.49 22.39 5.94
N THR A 218 3.56 22.54 5.19
CA THR A 218 4.65 21.57 5.15
C THR A 218 6.01 22.26 4.97
N ASP A 219 7.06 21.61 5.47
CA ASP A 219 8.45 22.01 5.22
C ASP A 219 9.08 21.14 4.12
N PHE A 220 8.27 20.63 3.20
CA PHE A 220 8.76 19.85 2.07
C PHE A 220 9.59 20.72 1.13
N GLU A 221 10.75 20.20 0.72
CA GLU A 221 11.60 20.79 -0.31
C GLU A 221 11.91 19.73 -1.37
N GLU A 222 11.76 20.11 -2.64
CA GLU A 222 12.04 19.21 -3.77
C GLU A 222 13.51 18.74 -3.73
N GLY A 223 13.73 17.44 -3.97
CA GLY A 223 15.06 16.84 -3.91
C GLY A 223 15.59 16.57 -2.49
N LYS A 224 14.84 16.93 -1.43
CA LYS A 224 15.18 16.60 -0.04
C LYS A 224 14.22 15.57 0.55
N ASN A 225 14.75 14.69 1.39
CA ASN A 225 13.96 13.67 2.11
C ASN A 225 13.40 14.20 3.44
N ASN A 226 12.88 15.45 3.46
CA ASN A 226 12.45 16.11 4.71
C ASN A 226 11.33 15.33 5.41
N ILE A 227 10.37 14.77 4.66
CA ILE A 227 9.28 13.96 5.24
C ILE A 227 9.84 12.71 5.92
N VAL A 228 10.70 11.97 5.24
CA VAL A 228 11.34 10.77 5.79
C VAL A 228 12.13 11.11 7.06
N ARG A 229 12.97 12.15 7.00
CA ARG A 229 13.77 12.59 8.13
C ARG A 229 12.89 12.98 9.32
N PHE A 230 11.87 13.81 9.08
CA PHE A 230 10.95 14.25 10.12
C PHE A 230 10.31 13.07 10.86
N TYR A 231 9.76 12.09 10.12
CA TYR A 231 9.11 10.94 10.77
C TYR A 231 10.10 9.96 11.40
N THR A 232 11.30 9.83 10.85
CA THR A 232 12.37 9.06 11.49
C THR A 232 12.76 9.68 12.84
N ASP A 233 13.05 10.98 12.84
CA ASP A 233 13.38 11.72 14.06
C ASP A 233 12.23 11.68 15.09
N LEU A 234 10.99 11.88 14.62
CA LEU A 234 9.78 11.82 15.47
C LEU A 234 9.67 10.47 16.19
N VAL A 235 9.80 9.37 15.44
CA VAL A 235 9.67 8.01 16.01
C VAL A 235 10.79 7.75 17.01
N PHE A 236 12.05 7.95 16.64
CA PHE A 236 13.17 7.62 17.53
C PHE A 236 13.24 8.54 18.75
N ASN A 237 12.93 9.83 18.61
CA ASN A 237 12.84 10.73 19.77
C ASN A 237 11.70 10.33 20.73
N THR A 238 10.57 9.83 20.18
CA THR A 238 9.45 9.34 21.00
C THR A 238 9.81 8.06 21.75
N LEU A 239 10.66 7.20 21.16
CA LEU A 239 11.06 5.93 21.77
C LEU A 239 12.28 6.05 22.69
N SER A 240 13.01 7.16 22.66
CA SER A 240 14.13 7.40 23.56
C SER A 240 13.63 7.48 25.01
N GLU A 241 14.25 6.74 25.90
CA GLU A 241 13.99 6.85 27.33
C GLU A 241 14.31 8.27 27.79
N LYS A 242 13.40 8.84 28.59
CA LYS A 242 13.59 10.14 29.24
C LYS A 242 14.43 9.97 30.49
#